data_ec6c8c68dcd6f37f515ffdd570ca291f
#
_entry.id   ec6c8c68dcd6f37f515ffdd570ca291f
#
_cell.length_a   1.000
_cell.length_b   1.000
_cell.length_c   1.000
_cell.angle_alpha   90.00
_cell.angle_beta   90.00
_cell.angle_gamma   90.00
#
_symmetry.space_group_name_H-M   'P 1'
#
loop_
_entity.id
_entity.type
_entity.pdbx_description
1 polymer ?
#
loop_
_entity_poly.entity_id
_entity_poly.type
_entity_poly.pdbx_seq_one_letter_code
_entity_poly.pdbx_strand_id
1 'polypeptide(L)'
;EEEFGFADLARDYFSDNATLAQQAGALFALYEAPHYFRRAGKGRFKKAPAEILQQALAAIEKKKAVLQQIEDWAQQLGQGQCPAPIREQLYKILFRPDKNAPEYKAVVEASRQAQTAPLQLLQQAGAIASAYQFHWQRFLLDNFPKGTGFPALPAPQPPEDLPLASVQAYSIDDSQTTEIDDALSVTGLGSGQVTLGIHIAAPGLAIAPGSDLDKLGRQRLSTVYMPGYKITMLPDEVVRIYTLDAGRANPAVSLYATIDEATLEIKECATRLERVPVAHNLRHDQLDHIVTEAWLQDPALQVENTPQALLDVREQLSFLYRLAQQLKAQREVVRGKPETFNRPDYNFRLSPASASDAPADKREPDGSELVHIS
;
A
#
# COMPACT_ATOMS: atom_id res chain seq x y z
N GLU A 1 7.18 11.02 61.99
CA GLU A 1 7.11 12.25 61.21
C GLU A 1 6.14 13.20 61.97
N GLU A 2 6.67 14.28 62.52
CA GLU A 2 5.89 15.22 63.30
C GLU A 2 4.90 15.99 62.42
N GLU A 3 3.65 16.01 62.89
CA GLU A 3 2.63 16.88 62.31
C GLU A 3 2.72 18.25 62.92
N PHE A 4 2.66 19.28 62.08
CA PHE A 4 2.66 20.68 62.55
C PHE A 4 1.45 21.43 61.98
N GLY A 5 1.01 22.44 62.71
CA GLY A 5 -0.07 23.34 62.25
C GLY A 5 0.50 24.52 61.45
N PHE A 6 -0.32 25.09 60.57
CA PHE A 6 0.06 26.28 59.81
C PHE A 6 0.34 27.47 60.77
N ALA A 7 -0.37 27.54 61.86
CA ALA A 7 -0.15 28.60 62.91
C ALA A 7 1.20 28.40 63.63
N ASP A 8 1.60 27.15 63.85
CA ASP A 8 2.89 26.86 64.46
C ASP A 8 4.03 27.29 63.51
N LEU A 9 3.92 26.94 62.24
CA LEU A 9 4.89 27.36 61.21
C LEU A 9 4.95 28.89 61.08
N ALA A 10 3.78 29.59 61.16
CA ALA A 10 3.73 31.04 61.08
C ALA A 10 4.44 31.69 62.26
N ARG A 11 4.30 31.14 63.49
CA ARG A 11 5.06 31.60 64.69
C ARG A 11 6.54 31.41 64.56
N ASP A 12 6.98 30.23 64.11
CA ASP A 12 8.38 29.91 63.93
C ASP A 12 9.05 30.78 62.85
N TYR A 13 8.31 31.11 61.78
CA TYR A 13 8.84 31.87 60.65
C TYR A 13 8.80 33.39 60.85
N PHE A 14 7.73 33.92 61.40
CA PHE A 14 7.56 35.37 61.57
C PHE A 14 7.87 35.86 63.01
N SER A 15 7.13 35.42 63.99
CA SER A 15 7.33 35.64 65.43
C SER A 15 6.21 34.96 66.24
N ASP A 16 6.36 34.89 67.56
CA ASP A 16 5.36 34.36 68.48
C ASP A 16 3.98 35.07 68.38
N ASN A 17 3.98 36.33 67.92
CA ASN A 17 2.79 37.18 67.73
C ASN A 17 2.40 37.26 66.21
N ALA A 18 2.55 36.22 65.46
CA ALA A 18 2.17 36.20 64.03
C ALA A 18 0.72 36.65 63.84
N THR A 19 0.52 37.66 63.00
CA THR A 19 -0.81 38.22 62.69
C THR A 19 -1.66 37.22 61.92
N LEU A 20 -2.98 37.41 61.90
CA LEU A 20 -3.88 36.58 61.08
C LEU A 20 -3.52 36.57 59.60
N ALA A 21 -3.03 37.68 59.07
CA ALA A 21 -2.54 37.76 57.68
C ALA A 21 -1.31 36.90 57.45
N GLN A 22 -0.36 36.89 58.38
CA GLN A 22 0.84 36.06 58.34
C GLN A 22 0.51 34.56 58.47
N GLN A 23 -0.44 34.21 59.36
CA GLN A 23 -0.93 32.84 59.50
C GLN A 23 -1.65 32.36 58.24
N ALA A 24 -2.48 33.20 57.62
CA ALA A 24 -3.13 32.91 56.37
C ALA A 24 -2.10 32.73 55.22
N GLY A 25 -1.07 33.60 55.17
CA GLY A 25 0.01 33.48 54.21
C GLY A 25 0.77 32.14 54.35
N ALA A 26 1.11 31.73 55.60
CA ALA A 26 1.71 30.44 55.87
C ALA A 26 0.80 29.27 55.40
N LEU A 27 -0.50 29.36 55.66
CA LEU A 27 -1.47 28.36 55.23
C LEU A 27 -1.50 28.24 53.69
N PHE A 28 -1.59 29.36 52.98
CA PHE A 28 -1.59 29.37 51.50
C PHE A 28 -0.26 28.83 50.95
N ALA A 29 0.87 29.24 51.50
CA ALA A 29 2.17 28.76 51.09
C ALA A 29 2.30 27.21 51.24
N LEU A 30 1.80 26.65 52.33
CA LEU A 30 1.76 25.20 52.54
C LEU A 30 0.82 24.49 51.55
N TYR A 31 -0.31 25.12 51.18
CA TYR A 31 -1.21 24.58 50.17
C TYR A 31 -0.64 24.63 48.74
N GLU A 32 0.14 25.66 48.47
CA GLU A 32 0.80 25.82 47.14
C GLU A 32 2.06 24.98 46.98
N ALA A 33 2.53 24.38 48.07
CA ALA A 33 3.73 23.53 48.09
C ALA A 33 3.43 22.05 48.39
N PRO A 34 2.52 21.37 47.68
CA PRO A 34 2.08 20.01 47.97
C PRO A 34 3.18 18.96 47.81
N HIS A 35 4.30 19.31 47.18
CA HIS A 35 5.45 18.43 47.01
C HIS A 35 6.32 18.33 48.27
N TYR A 36 6.34 19.42 49.05
CA TYR A 36 7.09 19.52 50.28
C TYR A 36 6.26 19.13 51.51
N PHE A 37 4.95 19.38 51.47
CA PHE A 37 4.07 19.22 52.62
C PHE A 37 2.80 18.45 52.23
N ARG A 38 2.50 17.39 52.96
CA ARG A 38 1.28 16.60 52.84
C ARG A 38 0.22 17.08 53.85
N ARG A 39 -1.01 17.21 53.46
CA ARG A 39 -2.12 17.53 54.34
C ARG A 39 -2.35 16.39 55.31
N ALA A 40 -2.48 16.72 56.61
CA ALA A 40 -2.88 15.80 57.68
C ALA A 40 -4.25 16.08 58.25
N GLY A 41 -5.01 17.04 57.65
CA GLY A 41 -6.36 17.46 58.07
C GLY A 41 -6.35 18.63 59.05
N LYS A 42 -7.47 19.35 59.15
CA LYS A 42 -7.71 20.48 60.12
C LYS A 42 -6.58 21.51 60.17
N GLY A 43 -5.99 21.89 59.02
CA GLY A 43 -4.89 22.86 58.96
C GLY A 43 -3.53 22.33 59.42
N ARG A 44 -3.38 21.02 59.59
CA ARG A 44 -2.13 20.36 59.90
C ARG A 44 -1.48 19.77 58.66
N PHE A 45 -0.15 19.72 58.65
CA PHE A 45 0.68 19.27 57.58
C PHE A 45 1.78 18.33 58.09
N LYS A 46 2.31 17.50 57.20
CA LYS A 46 3.50 16.67 57.43
C LYS A 46 4.53 16.97 56.36
N LYS A 47 5.79 16.97 56.70
CA LYS A 47 6.87 17.03 55.72
C LYS A 47 6.80 15.76 54.80
N ALA A 48 6.93 15.96 53.54
CA ALA A 48 7.02 14.82 52.61
C ALA A 48 8.28 14.02 52.85
N PRO A 49 8.26 12.66 52.79
CA PRO A 49 9.46 11.85 52.85
C PRO A 49 10.47 12.28 51.78
N ALA A 50 11.78 12.28 52.11
CA ALA A 50 12.81 12.81 51.22
C ALA A 50 12.84 12.13 49.86
N GLU A 51 12.59 10.82 49.83
CA GLU A 51 12.55 10.04 48.59
C GLU A 51 11.38 10.47 47.67
N ILE A 52 10.22 10.68 48.27
CA ILE A 52 9.01 11.13 47.50
C ILE A 52 9.20 12.58 47.03
N LEU A 53 9.80 13.42 47.83
CA LEU A 53 10.14 14.78 47.42
C LEU A 53 11.10 14.79 46.24
N GLN A 54 12.17 14.00 46.29
CA GLN A 54 13.11 13.90 45.18
C GLN A 54 12.43 13.42 43.89
N GLN A 55 11.57 12.40 43.97
CA GLN A 55 10.81 11.93 42.83
C GLN A 55 9.88 13.01 42.27
N ALA A 56 9.18 13.75 43.15
CA ALA A 56 8.30 14.84 42.73
C ALA A 56 9.05 15.99 42.06
N LEU A 57 10.20 16.40 42.62
CA LEU A 57 11.05 17.44 42.04
C LEU A 57 11.62 17.00 40.68
N ALA A 58 12.11 15.76 40.58
CA ALA A 58 12.58 15.21 39.32
C ALA A 58 11.47 15.18 38.24
N ALA A 59 10.22 14.85 38.63
CA ALA A 59 9.08 14.90 37.73
C ALA A 59 8.75 16.32 37.26
N ILE A 60 8.85 17.31 38.14
CA ILE A 60 8.65 18.73 37.81
C ILE A 60 9.72 19.20 36.83
N GLU A 61 10.99 18.91 37.10
CA GLU A 61 12.09 19.29 36.21
C GLU A 61 11.96 18.61 34.84
N LYS A 62 11.60 17.34 34.81
CA LYS A 62 11.31 16.64 33.56
C LYS A 62 10.17 17.31 32.78
N LYS A 63 9.09 17.70 33.47
CA LYS A 63 7.96 18.40 32.84
C LYS A 63 8.39 19.75 32.28
N LYS A 64 9.21 20.52 33.02
CA LYS A 64 9.75 21.81 32.54
C LYS A 64 10.62 21.61 31.31
N ALA A 65 11.52 20.61 31.32
CA ALA A 65 12.37 20.29 30.17
C ALA A 65 11.55 19.94 28.93
N VAL A 66 10.47 19.16 29.08
CA VAL A 66 9.57 18.83 27.97
C VAL A 66 8.84 20.07 27.43
N LEU A 67 8.37 20.97 28.31
CA LEU A 67 7.75 22.21 27.88
C LEU A 67 8.72 23.11 27.11
N GLN A 68 9.93 23.26 27.62
CA GLN A 68 10.98 24.00 26.93
C GLN A 68 11.30 23.41 25.56
N GLN A 69 11.39 22.08 25.48
CA GLN A 69 11.60 21.38 24.22
C GLN A 69 10.47 21.65 23.21
N ILE A 70 9.22 21.67 23.67
CA ILE A 70 8.06 21.99 22.81
C ILE A 70 8.19 23.43 22.27
N GLU A 71 8.56 24.39 23.11
CA GLU A 71 8.77 25.79 22.71
C GLU A 71 9.91 25.94 21.71
N ASP A 72 11.05 25.29 21.98
CA ASP A 72 12.23 25.31 21.09
C ASP A 72 11.89 24.73 19.70
N TRP A 73 11.19 23.62 19.65
CA TRP A 73 10.73 23.01 18.40
C TRP A 73 9.69 23.87 17.67
N ALA A 74 8.75 24.49 18.43
CA ALA A 74 7.78 25.40 17.84
C ALA A 74 8.47 26.62 17.21
N GLN A 75 9.48 27.17 17.85
CA GLN A 75 10.28 28.28 17.34
C GLN A 75 11.03 27.90 16.06
N GLN A 76 11.68 26.72 16.04
CA GLN A 76 12.36 26.20 14.85
C GLN A 76 11.39 26.06 13.67
N LEU A 77 10.21 25.49 13.89
CA LEU A 77 9.18 25.38 12.86
C LEU A 77 8.75 26.76 12.34
N GLY A 78 8.58 27.74 13.21
CA GLY A 78 8.23 29.11 12.85
C GLY A 78 9.35 29.81 12.03
N GLN A 79 10.59 29.37 12.16
CA GLN A 79 11.76 29.82 11.39
C GLN A 79 11.96 29.06 10.07
N GLY A 80 11.05 28.15 9.72
CA GLY A 80 11.14 27.35 8.50
C GLY A 80 12.09 26.14 8.61
N GLN A 81 12.37 25.66 9.82
CA GLN A 81 13.22 24.50 10.10
C GLN A 81 12.39 23.42 10.79
N CYS A 82 12.39 22.21 10.22
CA CYS A 82 11.71 21.07 10.85
C CYS A 82 12.67 20.24 11.68
N PRO A 83 12.51 20.17 13.02
CA PRO A 83 13.29 19.31 13.89
C PRO A 83 13.22 17.84 13.49
N ALA A 84 14.33 17.10 13.63
CA ALA A 84 14.41 15.70 13.26
C ALA A 84 13.33 14.81 13.90
N PRO A 85 13.03 14.90 15.22
CA PRO A 85 11.98 14.10 15.86
C PRO A 85 10.59 14.34 15.28
N ILE A 86 10.29 15.57 14.84
CA ILE A 86 9.03 15.91 14.18
C ILE A 86 9.03 15.36 12.76
N ARG A 87 10.13 15.47 12.03
CA ARG A 87 10.29 14.94 10.66
C ARG A 87 10.10 13.43 10.62
N GLU A 88 10.66 12.70 11.55
CA GLU A 88 10.55 11.24 11.66
C GLU A 88 9.11 10.76 11.92
N GLN A 89 8.31 11.56 12.60
CA GLN A 89 6.92 11.23 12.93
C GLN A 89 5.88 12.05 12.13
N LEU A 90 6.34 12.74 11.10
CA LEU A 90 5.57 13.73 10.34
C LEU A 90 4.16 13.28 9.98
N TYR A 91 4.05 12.11 9.36
CA TYR A 91 2.77 11.61 8.87
C TYR A 91 1.86 11.08 9.99
N LYS A 92 2.44 10.58 11.10
CA LYS A 92 1.67 10.26 12.29
C LYS A 92 1.09 11.52 12.91
N ILE A 93 1.89 12.59 13.02
CA ILE A 93 1.45 13.89 13.55
C ILE A 93 0.29 14.45 12.72
N LEU A 94 0.35 14.32 11.39
CA LEU A 94 -0.69 14.85 10.50
C LEU A 94 -1.97 14.01 10.46
N PHE A 95 -1.87 12.67 10.52
CA PHE A 95 -3.02 11.79 10.24
C PHE A 95 -3.47 10.93 11.41
N ARG A 96 -2.57 10.56 12.32
CA ARG A 96 -2.87 9.70 13.49
C ARG A 96 -2.13 10.19 14.74
N PRO A 97 -2.35 11.47 15.15
CA PRO A 97 -1.54 12.07 16.20
C PRO A 97 -1.76 11.44 17.57
N ASP A 98 -0.68 11.22 18.29
CA ASP A 98 -0.73 11.21 19.74
C ASP A 98 -0.73 12.65 20.25
N LYS A 99 -1.90 13.11 20.69
CA LYS A 99 -2.09 14.49 21.16
C LYS A 99 -1.29 14.82 22.42
N ASN A 100 -0.75 13.82 23.11
CA ASN A 100 0.09 13.98 24.29
C ASN A 100 1.57 14.09 23.95
N ALA A 101 1.98 13.64 22.76
CA ALA A 101 3.37 13.67 22.33
C ALA A 101 3.89 15.11 22.20
N PRO A 102 5.15 15.37 22.67
CA PRO A 102 5.78 16.68 22.56
C PRO A 102 5.87 17.18 21.12
N GLU A 103 6.14 16.29 20.17
CA GLU A 103 6.24 16.59 18.75
C GLU A 103 4.93 17.15 18.18
N TYR A 104 3.81 16.51 18.51
CA TYR A 104 2.49 17.00 18.11
C TYR A 104 2.19 18.38 18.73
N LYS A 105 2.47 18.54 20.05
CA LYS A 105 2.23 19.81 20.76
C LYS A 105 3.06 20.95 20.18
N ALA A 106 4.30 20.68 19.79
CA ALA A 106 5.15 21.67 19.15
C ALA A 106 4.60 22.13 17.79
N VAL A 107 4.10 21.21 16.97
CA VAL A 107 3.45 21.55 15.69
C VAL A 107 2.18 22.37 15.91
N VAL A 108 1.34 22.02 16.88
CA VAL A 108 0.12 22.75 17.20
C VAL A 108 0.46 24.16 17.72
N GLU A 109 1.44 24.30 18.60
CA GLU A 109 1.86 25.59 19.14
C GLU A 109 2.45 26.48 18.05
N ALA A 110 3.33 25.97 17.21
CA ALA A 110 3.88 26.71 16.07
C ALA A 110 2.79 27.13 15.08
N SER A 111 1.84 26.25 14.81
CA SER A 111 0.68 26.51 13.94
C SER A 111 -0.19 27.66 14.49
N ARG A 112 -0.41 27.66 15.81
CA ARG A 112 -1.16 28.71 16.50
C ARG A 112 -0.42 30.05 16.46
N GLN A 113 0.88 30.06 16.71
CA GLN A 113 1.72 31.27 16.68
C GLN A 113 1.82 31.89 15.29
N ALA A 114 2.01 31.04 14.27
CA ALA A 114 2.11 31.46 12.87
C ALA A 114 0.74 31.73 12.22
N GLN A 115 -0.37 31.41 12.86
CA GLN A 115 -1.72 31.42 12.29
C GLN A 115 -1.81 30.66 10.95
N THR A 116 -1.09 29.56 10.87
CA THR A 116 -0.95 28.75 9.66
C THR A 116 -1.35 27.31 9.95
N ALA A 117 -2.06 26.65 9.04
CA ALA A 117 -2.45 25.25 9.21
C ALA A 117 -1.20 24.34 9.34
N PRO A 118 -1.26 23.26 10.16
CA PRO A 118 -0.12 22.37 10.38
C PRO A 118 0.53 21.85 9.10
N LEU A 119 -0.27 21.46 8.10
CA LEU A 119 0.22 20.99 6.81
C LEU A 119 1.06 22.06 6.09
N GLN A 120 0.54 23.28 6.01
CA GLN A 120 1.22 24.39 5.35
C GLN A 120 2.49 24.79 6.10
N LEU A 121 2.46 24.83 7.43
CA LEU A 121 3.61 25.10 8.27
C LEU A 121 4.75 24.07 8.01
N LEU A 122 4.41 22.79 8.00
CA LEU A 122 5.38 21.71 7.77
C LEU A 122 5.92 21.71 6.33
N GLN A 123 5.10 22.12 5.37
CA GLN A 123 5.56 22.33 4.00
C GLN A 123 6.55 23.51 3.90
N GLN A 124 6.25 24.63 4.55
CA GLN A 124 7.15 25.79 4.63
C GLN A 124 8.46 25.46 5.36
N ALA A 125 8.41 24.60 6.37
CA ALA A 125 9.59 24.10 7.07
C ALA A 125 10.39 23.03 6.28
N GLY A 126 10.04 22.76 5.01
CA GLY A 126 10.74 21.81 4.15
C GLY A 126 10.60 20.35 4.61
N ALA A 127 9.58 20.05 5.41
CA ALA A 127 9.32 18.69 5.89
C ALA A 127 8.59 17.84 4.84
N ILE A 128 7.84 18.48 3.94
CA ILE A 128 7.06 17.85 2.86
C ILE A 128 7.66 18.31 1.54
N ALA A 129 8.29 17.40 0.80
CA ALA A 129 9.01 17.74 -0.43
C ALA A 129 8.06 18.04 -1.60
N SER A 130 6.94 17.30 -1.71
CA SER A 130 5.98 17.46 -2.80
C SER A 130 4.58 16.97 -2.40
N ALA A 131 3.57 17.36 -3.17
CA ALA A 131 2.21 16.86 -3.04
C ALA A 131 2.17 15.33 -3.25
N TYR A 132 2.97 14.82 -4.19
CA TYR A 132 3.11 13.39 -4.43
C TYR A 132 3.60 12.67 -3.16
N GLN A 133 4.72 13.12 -2.57
CA GLN A 133 5.26 12.53 -1.35
C GLN A 133 4.22 12.52 -0.21
N PHE A 134 3.49 13.62 -0.05
CA PHE A 134 2.45 13.72 0.97
C PHE A 134 1.36 12.66 0.79
N HIS A 135 0.81 12.53 -0.40
CA HIS A 135 -0.25 11.57 -0.69
C HIS A 135 0.25 10.12 -0.63
N TRP A 136 1.46 9.88 -1.13
CA TRP A 136 2.09 8.56 -1.09
C TRP A 136 2.32 8.08 0.35
N GLN A 137 2.93 8.89 1.18
CA GLN A 137 3.18 8.54 2.57
C GLN A 137 1.87 8.37 3.38
N ARG A 138 0.86 9.16 3.07
CA ARG A 138 -0.48 8.96 3.65
C ARG A 138 -1.03 7.60 3.27
N PHE A 139 -0.97 7.25 2.00
CA PHE A 139 -1.43 5.95 1.51
C PHE A 139 -0.69 4.80 2.22
N LEU A 140 0.64 4.89 2.34
CA LEU A 140 1.43 3.88 3.04
C LEU A 140 1.07 3.79 4.52
N LEU A 141 0.90 4.90 5.21
CA LEU A 141 0.50 4.91 6.62
C LEU A 141 -0.85 4.24 6.85
N ASP A 142 -1.80 4.47 5.92
CA ASP A 142 -3.15 3.94 6.04
C ASP A 142 -3.23 2.43 5.69
N ASN A 143 -2.51 1.99 4.67
CA ASN A 143 -2.66 0.65 4.10
C ASN A 143 -1.48 -0.28 4.41
N PHE A 144 -0.27 0.26 4.58
CA PHE A 144 0.96 -0.50 4.82
C PHE A 144 1.75 0.03 6.03
N PRO A 145 1.16 0.10 7.23
CA PRO A 145 1.80 0.73 8.41
C PRO A 145 3.08 0.01 8.87
N LYS A 146 3.30 -1.22 8.42
CA LYS A 146 4.50 -2.02 8.69
C LYS A 146 5.48 -2.04 7.51
N GLY A 147 5.23 -1.22 6.48
CA GLY A 147 5.99 -1.21 5.24
C GLY A 147 5.43 -2.14 4.17
N THR A 148 5.90 -1.97 2.93
CA THR A 148 5.47 -2.75 1.76
C THR A 148 6.29 -4.02 1.53
N GLY A 149 7.41 -4.18 2.23
CA GLY A 149 8.28 -5.34 2.16
C GLY A 149 7.61 -6.64 2.61
N PHE A 150 8.27 -7.75 2.34
CA PHE A 150 7.84 -9.07 2.76
C PHE A 150 8.78 -9.62 3.84
N PRO A 151 8.25 -10.38 4.83
CA PRO A 151 9.10 -11.18 5.68
C PRO A 151 9.82 -12.24 4.86
N ALA A 152 10.95 -12.74 5.34
CA ALA A 152 11.61 -13.88 4.73
C ALA A 152 10.75 -15.14 4.88
N LEU A 153 10.10 -15.55 3.80
CA LEU A 153 9.27 -16.75 3.72
C LEU A 153 9.81 -17.66 2.61
N PRO A 154 9.83 -18.98 2.83
CA PRO A 154 10.19 -19.91 1.76
C PRO A 154 9.16 -19.84 0.63
N ALA A 155 9.63 -19.80 -0.60
CA ALA A 155 8.75 -19.88 -1.76
C ALA A 155 8.20 -21.32 -1.89
N PRO A 156 6.87 -21.50 -1.90
CA PRO A 156 6.27 -22.81 -1.99
C PRO A 156 6.49 -23.40 -3.40
N GLN A 157 6.99 -24.62 -3.47
CA GLN A 157 7.17 -25.32 -4.72
C GLN A 157 5.86 -25.96 -5.20
N PRO A 158 5.58 -25.96 -6.52
CA PRO A 158 4.39 -26.61 -7.05
C PRO A 158 4.46 -28.13 -6.84
N PRO A 159 3.31 -28.82 -6.78
CA PRO A 159 3.27 -30.29 -6.74
C PRO A 159 4.05 -30.88 -7.95
N GLU A 160 4.91 -31.87 -7.68
CA GLU A 160 5.76 -32.49 -8.71
C GLU A 160 4.97 -33.38 -9.67
N ASP A 161 3.82 -33.89 -9.25
CA ASP A 161 2.96 -34.86 -9.96
C ASP A 161 1.92 -34.20 -10.88
N LEU A 162 1.95 -32.88 -11.06
CA LEU A 162 1.05 -32.22 -12.00
C LEU A 162 1.29 -32.71 -13.44
N PRO A 163 0.23 -33.18 -14.14
CA PRO A 163 0.37 -33.65 -15.51
C PRO A 163 0.79 -32.48 -16.42
N LEU A 164 1.55 -32.83 -17.46
CA LEU A 164 1.93 -31.86 -18.50
C LEU A 164 0.78 -31.76 -19.52
N ALA A 165 0.29 -30.56 -19.77
CA ALA A 165 -0.71 -30.31 -20.80
C ALA A 165 -0.15 -30.52 -22.18
N SER A 166 -0.96 -31.06 -23.10
CA SER A 166 -0.59 -31.30 -24.51
C SER A 166 -0.88 -30.08 -25.42
N VAL A 167 -1.02 -28.89 -24.85
CA VAL A 167 -1.29 -27.65 -25.57
C VAL A 167 -0.09 -26.74 -25.58
N GLN A 168 -0.10 -25.75 -26.46
CA GLN A 168 0.81 -24.61 -26.43
C GLN A 168 -0.01 -23.35 -26.17
N ALA A 169 0.15 -22.76 -25.00
CA ALA A 169 -0.59 -21.57 -24.61
C ALA A 169 0.16 -20.28 -25.01
N TYR A 170 -0.57 -19.19 -25.05
CA TYR A 170 -0.04 -17.83 -25.21
C TYR A 170 -0.84 -16.85 -24.38
N SER A 171 -0.19 -15.80 -23.90
CA SER A 171 -0.83 -14.70 -23.21
C SER A 171 -0.85 -13.43 -24.03
N ILE A 172 -1.73 -12.49 -23.68
CA ILE A 172 -1.79 -11.15 -24.27
C ILE A 172 -1.88 -10.17 -23.12
N ASP A 173 -0.83 -9.38 -22.92
CA ASP A 173 -0.65 -8.51 -21.77
C ASP A 173 -0.14 -7.13 -22.16
N ASP A 174 -0.19 -6.19 -21.23
CA ASP A 174 0.54 -4.93 -21.38
C ASP A 174 2.06 -5.17 -21.39
N SER A 175 2.79 -4.33 -22.13
CA SER A 175 4.24 -4.44 -22.27
C SER A 175 5.00 -4.37 -20.95
N GLN A 176 4.41 -3.76 -19.91
CA GLN A 176 5.01 -3.64 -18.59
C GLN A 176 4.56 -4.74 -17.61
N THR A 177 3.65 -5.64 -18.02
CA THR A 177 3.19 -6.74 -17.17
C THR A 177 4.31 -7.73 -16.92
N THR A 178 4.61 -7.98 -15.64
CA THR A 178 5.61 -8.96 -15.18
C THR A 178 4.97 -10.14 -14.44
N GLU A 179 3.69 -10.03 -14.10
CA GLU A 179 2.87 -11.08 -13.50
C GLU A 179 1.83 -11.53 -14.52
N ILE A 180 2.12 -12.61 -15.23
CA ILE A 180 1.24 -13.15 -16.26
C ILE A 180 0.33 -14.16 -15.59
N ASP A 181 -0.91 -13.80 -15.43
CA ASP A 181 -1.89 -14.56 -14.64
C ASP A 181 -2.76 -15.46 -15.50
N ASP A 182 -2.93 -15.14 -16.78
CA ASP A 182 -3.78 -15.91 -17.68
C ASP A 182 -3.13 -16.13 -19.05
N ALA A 183 -3.52 -17.24 -19.67
CA ALA A 183 -3.10 -17.62 -21.02
C ALA A 183 -4.22 -18.40 -21.72
N LEU A 184 -4.17 -18.44 -23.04
CA LEU A 184 -5.12 -19.13 -23.87
C LEU A 184 -4.45 -20.20 -24.73
N SER A 185 -5.17 -21.24 -25.09
CA SER A 185 -4.79 -22.19 -26.11
C SER A 185 -5.98 -22.58 -26.96
N VAL A 186 -5.75 -22.82 -28.25
CA VAL A 186 -6.79 -23.30 -29.18
C VAL A 186 -6.23 -24.48 -29.94
N THR A 187 -6.94 -25.59 -29.95
CA THR A 187 -6.56 -26.80 -30.67
C THR A 187 -7.76 -27.34 -31.44
N GLY A 188 -7.50 -28.12 -32.49
CA GLY A 188 -8.53 -28.79 -33.31
C GLY A 188 -9.16 -27.92 -34.39
N LEU A 189 -8.58 -26.77 -34.74
CA LEU A 189 -9.04 -25.96 -35.87
C LEU A 189 -9.06 -26.78 -37.17
N GLY A 190 -10.16 -26.66 -37.95
CA GLY A 190 -10.36 -27.41 -39.19
C GLY A 190 -10.90 -28.83 -39.00
N SER A 191 -11.05 -29.32 -37.76
CA SER A 191 -11.59 -30.66 -37.48
C SER A 191 -13.12 -30.70 -37.29
N GLY A 192 -13.77 -29.55 -37.24
CA GLY A 192 -15.18 -29.41 -36.87
C GLY A 192 -15.45 -29.29 -35.37
N GLN A 193 -14.45 -29.60 -34.56
CA GLN A 193 -14.55 -29.47 -33.10
C GLN A 193 -13.27 -28.83 -32.55
N VAL A 194 -13.41 -27.67 -31.92
CA VAL A 194 -12.29 -26.89 -31.40
C VAL A 194 -12.28 -26.95 -29.87
N THR A 195 -11.12 -27.11 -29.28
CA THR A 195 -10.94 -27.00 -27.84
C THR A 195 -10.24 -25.70 -27.51
N LEU A 196 -10.94 -24.81 -26.80
CA LEU A 196 -10.37 -23.62 -26.17
C LEU A 196 -9.91 -23.96 -24.76
N GLY A 197 -8.65 -23.70 -24.45
CA GLY A 197 -8.09 -23.72 -23.11
C GLY A 197 -7.97 -22.29 -22.56
N ILE A 198 -8.44 -22.09 -21.34
CA ILE A 198 -8.23 -20.87 -20.55
C ILE A 198 -7.42 -21.30 -19.32
N HIS A 199 -6.21 -20.79 -19.21
CA HIS A 199 -5.24 -21.21 -18.20
C HIS A 199 -4.98 -20.07 -17.23
N ILE A 200 -5.16 -20.32 -15.95
CA ILE A 200 -4.94 -19.34 -14.89
C ILE A 200 -3.80 -19.81 -14.00
N ALA A 201 -2.84 -18.93 -13.76
CA ALA A 201 -1.72 -19.18 -12.84
C ALA A 201 -2.24 -19.63 -11.47
N ALA A 202 -1.65 -20.68 -10.89
CA ALA A 202 -2.21 -21.36 -9.75
C ALA A 202 -1.29 -21.39 -8.50
N PRO A 203 -0.87 -20.25 -7.93
CA PRO A 203 -0.05 -20.21 -6.72
C PRO A 203 -0.74 -20.88 -5.53
N GLY A 204 -2.07 -20.88 -5.50
CA GLY A 204 -2.87 -21.53 -4.46
C GLY A 204 -2.68 -23.03 -4.36
N LEU A 205 -2.12 -23.70 -5.37
CA LEU A 205 -1.84 -25.14 -5.31
C LEU A 205 -0.77 -25.51 -4.26
N ALA A 206 0.12 -24.59 -3.94
CA ALA A 206 1.21 -24.82 -2.99
C ALA A 206 1.13 -23.92 -1.74
N ILE A 207 0.14 -23.03 -1.66
CA ILE A 207 -0.09 -22.18 -0.50
C ILE A 207 -1.13 -22.82 0.40
N ALA A 208 -0.68 -23.49 1.45
CA ALA A 208 -1.59 -24.15 2.40
C ALA A 208 -2.45 -23.10 3.15
N PRO A 209 -3.77 -23.32 3.30
CA PRO A 209 -4.62 -22.48 4.13
C PRO A 209 -4.08 -22.34 5.56
N GLY A 210 -4.01 -21.11 6.06
CA GLY A 210 -3.49 -20.79 7.38
C GLY A 210 -1.95 -20.73 7.49
N SER A 211 -1.23 -21.00 6.41
CA SER A 211 0.23 -20.76 6.35
C SER A 211 0.55 -19.25 6.48
N ASP A 212 1.81 -18.92 6.75
CA ASP A 212 2.20 -17.51 6.88
C ASP A 212 2.09 -16.76 5.55
N LEU A 213 2.30 -17.45 4.44
CA LEU A 213 2.08 -16.88 3.11
C LEU A 213 0.59 -16.66 2.80
N ASP A 214 -0.29 -17.60 3.19
CA ASP A 214 -1.75 -17.43 3.10
C ASP A 214 -2.24 -16.24 3.95
N LYS A 215 -1.76 -16.13 5.20
CA LYS A 215 -2.08 -15.00 6.07
C LYS A 215 -1.64 -13.67 5.47
N LEU A 216 -0.46 -13.64 4.86
CA LEU A 216 0.08 -12.46 4.19
C LEU A 216 -0.78 -12.08 2.98
N GLY A 217 -1.10 -13.04 2.11
CA GLY A 217 -1.97 -12.83 0.95
C GLY A 217 -3.36 -12.32 1.35
N ARG A 218 -3.96 -12.90 2.40
CA ARG A 218 -5.23 -12.43 2.96
C ARG A 218 -5.16 -11.03 3.54
N GLN A 219 -4.04 -10.64 4.12
CA GLN A 219 -3.84 -9.28 4.63
C GLN A 219 -3.72 -8.26 3.50
N ARG A 220 -3.07 -8.61 2.38
CA ARG A 220 -2.86 -7.72 1.24
C ARG A 220 -4.04 -7.68 0.26
N LEU A 221 -4.76 -8.77 0.11
CA LEU A 221 -5.96 -8.98 -0.73
C LEU A 221 -5.72 -8.91 -2.24
N SER A 222 -4.88 -8.02 -2.72
CA SER A 222 -4.55 -7.88 -4.14
C SER A 222 -3.20 -7.18 -4.33
N THR A 223 -2.68 -7.21 -5.54
CA THR A 223 -1.62 -6.30 -5.97
C THR A 223 -2.20 -4.90 -6.16
N VAL A 224 -1.50 -3.89 -5.65
CA VAL A 224 -1.87 -2.48 -5.85
C VAL A 224 -1.05 -1.96 -7.03
N TYR A 225 -1.74 -1.65 -8.11
CA TYR A 225 -1.15 -1.07 -9.32
C TYR A 225 -1.24 0.45 -9.29
N MET A 226 -0.16 1.10 -9.65
CA MET A 226 -0.11 2.55 -9.84
C MET A 226 0.87 2.89 -10.97
N PRO A 227 0.79 4.06 -11.58
CA PRO A 227 1.73 4.43 -12.63
C PRO A 227 3.18 4.28 -12.18
N GLY A 228 3.96 3.48 -12.92
CA GLY A 228 5.39 3.29 -12.70
C GLY A 228 5.80 2.49 -11.46
N TYR A 229 4.86 1.98 -10.67
CA TYR A 229 5.16 1.18 -9.48
C TYR A 229 4.01 0.24 -9.11
N LYS A 230 4.31 -0.86 -8.45
CA LYS A 230 3.30 -1.76 -7.89
C LYS A 230 3.73 -2.30 -6.51
N ILE A 231 2.75 -2.57 -5.68
CA ILE A 231 2.94 -3.29 -4.41
C ILE A 231 2.26 -4.65 -4.57
N THR A 232 3.05 -5.69 -4.70
CA THR A 232 2.54 -7.04 -5.01
C THR A 232 1.84 -7.68 -3.83
N MET A 233 0.84 -8.52 -4.11
CA MET A 233 0.13 -9.31 -3.10
C MET A 233 1.04 -10.41 -2.53
N LEU A 234 1.84 -11.04 -3.39
CA LEU A 234 2.76 -12.12 -3.04
C LEU A 234 4.22 -11.70 -3.27
N PRO A 235 5.19 -12.33 -2.60
CA PRO A 235 6.60 -12.09 -2.84
C PRO A 235 7.01 -12.40 -4.28
N ASP A 236 7.95 -11.65 -4.83
CA ASP A 236 8.47 -11.82 -6.20
C ASP A 236 8.95 -13.24 -6.50
N GLU A 237 9.49 -13.94 -5.49
CA GLU A 237 9.94 -15.33 -5.64
C GLU A 237 8.78 -16.28 -5.90
N VAL A 238 7.61 -16.05 -5.26
CA VAL A 238 6.39 -16.81 -5.51
C VAL A 238 5.86 -16.48 -6.90
N VAL A 239 5.78 -15.20 -7.24
CA VAL A 239 5.34 -14.74 -8.57
C VAL A 239 6.15 -15.41 -9.67
N ARG A 240 7.49 -15.40 -9.57
CA ARG A 240 8.38 -16.02 -10.59
C ARG A 240 8.16 -17.51 -10.80
N ILE A 241 7.70 -18.23 -9.79
CA ILE A 241 7.42 -19.67 -9.91
C ILE A 241 6.12 -19.91 -10.68
N TYR A 242 5.11 -19.07 -10.47
CA TYR A 242 3.75 -19.31 -10.95
C TYR A 242 3.33 -18.46 -12.16
N THR A 243 4.03 -17.36 -12.44
CA THR A 243 3.74 -16.55 -13.64
C THR A 243 3.86 -17.39 -14.92
N LEU A 244 2.92 -17.19 -15.83
CA LEU A 244 2.81 -17.97 -17.09
C LEU A 244 3.80 -17.47 -18.14
N ASP A 245 5.09 -17.47 -17.82
CA ASP A 245 6.16 -17.06 -18.73
C ASP A 245 6.34 -18.02 -19.90
N ALA A 246 6.58 -17.45 -21.08
CA ALA A 246 6.93 -18.21 -22.27
C ALA A 246 8.22 -19.04 -22.08
N GLY A 247 8.29 -20.18 -22.76
CA GLY A 247 9.43 -21.09 -22.70
C GLY A 247 9.44 -22.03 -21.49
N ARG A 248 8.40 -21.99 -20.64
CA ARG A 248 8.25 -22.86 -19.48
C ARG A 248 6.88 -23.55 -19.47
N ALA A 249 6.79 -24.65 -18.72
CA ALA A 249 5.52 -25.28 -18.37
C ALA A 249 5.17 -24.92 -16.92
N ASN A 250 4.16 -24.08 -16.74
CA ASN A 250 3.81 -23.45 -15.47
C ASN A 250 2.56 -24.09 -14.87
N PRO A 251 2.47 -24.20 -13.52
CA PRO A 251 1.28 -24.70 -12.84
C PRO A 251 0.08 -23.81 -13.10
N ALA A 252 -1.01 -24.40 -13.57
CA ALA A 252 -2.23 -23.68 -13.89
C ALA A 252 -3.48 -24.47 -13.54
N VAL A 253 -4.56 -23.73 -13.29
CA VAL A 253 -5.93 -24.22 -13.39
C VAL A 253 -6.39 -23.96 -14.81
N SER A 254 -6.67 -25.01 -15.56
CA SER A 254 -7.11 -24.91 -16.96
C SER A 254 -8.57 -25.25 -17.10
N LEU A 255 -9.35 -24.36 -17.68
CA LEU A 255 -10.71 -24.63 -18.15
C LEU A 255 -10.62 -24.93 -19.64
N TYR A 256 -11.04 -26.11 -20.05
CA TYR A 256 -11.19 -26.51 -21.44
C TYR A 256 -12.65 -26.48 -21.86
N ALA A 257 -12.95 -25.74 -22.93
CA ALA A 257 -14.27 -25.70 -23.55
C ALA A 257 -14.20 -26.35 -24.92
N THR A 258 -15.01 -27.37 -25.15
CA THR A 258 -15.19 -28.01 -26.45
C THR A 258 -16.28 -27.30 -27.22
N ILE A 259 -15.96 -26.80 -28.42
CA ILE A 259 -16.78 -25.88 -29.20
C ILE A 259 -17.01 -26.47 -30.58
N ASP A 260 -18.25 -26.49 -31.05
CA ASP A 260 -18.56 -26.79 -32.44
C ASP A 260 -18.03 -25.65 -33.33
N GLU A 261 -17.13 -25.99 -34.26
CA GLU A 261 -16.44 -24.98 -35.05
C GLU A 261 -17.32 -24.19 -36.01
N ALA A 262 -18.42 -24.82 -36.49
CA ALA A 262 -19.35 -24.20 -37.42
C ALA A 262 -20.36 -23.30 -36.72
N THR A 263 -20.91 -23.76 -35.60
CA THR A 263 -21.98 -23.05 -34.88
C THR A 263 -21.45 -22.18 -33.73
N LEU A 264 -20.19 -22.34 -33.32
CA LEU A 264 -19.57 -21.71 -32.15
C LEU A 264 -20.30 -22.02 -30.84
N GLU A 265 -21.02 -23.12 -30.78
CA GLU A 265 -21.73 -23.57 -29.58
C GLU A 265 -20.80 -24.35 -28.68
N ILE A 266 -20.77 -23.99 -27.39
CA ILE A 266 -20.01 -24.70 -26.36
C ILE A 266 -20.77 -25.99 -26.03
N LYS A 267 -20.14 -27.14 -26.28
CA LYS A 267 -20.73 -28.46 -26.06
C LYS A 267 -20.39 -29.04 -24.69
N GLU A 268 -19.16 -28.84 -24.22
CA GLU A 268 -18.64 -29.42 -22.98
C GLU A 268 -17.59 -28.50 -22.35
N CYS A 269 -17.49 -28.53 -21.03
CA CYS A 269 -16.42 -27.89 -20.27
C CYS A 269 -15.80 -28.86 -19.28
N ALA A 270 -14.48 -28.80 -19.15
CA ALA A 270 -13.72 -29.57 -18.16
C ALA A 270 -12.63 -28.72 -17.51
N THR A 271 -12.44 -28.88 -16.20
CA THR A 271 -11.35 -28.19 -15.48
C THR A 271 -10.26 -29.16 -15.10
N ARG A 272 -9.00 -28.75 -15.24
CA ARG A 272 -7.81 -29.57 -14.92
C ARG A 272 -6.80 -28.74 -14.12
N LEU A 273 -6.03 -29.44 -13.28
CA LEU A 273 -4.83 -28.93 -12.63
C LEU A 273 -3.63 -29.54 -13.36
N GLU A 274 -2.78 -28.71 -13.95
CA GLU A 274 -1.73 -29.21 -14.82
C GLU A 274 -0.59 -28.19 -14.97
N ARG A 275 0.51 -28.60 -15.59
CA ARG A 275 1.57 -27.70 -16.04
C ARG A 275 1.33 -27.37 -17.50
N VAL A 276 1.15 -26.11 -17.81
CA VAL A 276 0.82 -25.62 -19.15
C VAL A 276 2.06 -25.05 -19.83
N PRO A 277 2.52 -25.62 -20.94
CA PRO A 277 3.55 -25.01 -21.77
C PRO A 277 3.07 -23.70 -22.37
N VAL A 278 3.78 -22.61 -22.14
CA VAL A 278 3.52 -21.30 -22.71
C VAL A 278 4.51 -21.03 -23.83
N ALA A 279 4.02 -20.85 -25.05
CA ALA A 279 4.86 -20.60 -26.21
C ALA A 279 5.21 -19.11 -26.35
N HIS A 280 4.23 -18.22 -26.15
CA HIS A 280 4.39 -16.79 -26.40
C HIS A 280 3.72 -15.96 -25.32
N ASN A 281 4.36 -14.84 -24.94
CA ASN A 281 3.74 -13.75 -24.20
C ASN A 281 3.64 -12.55 -25.16
N LEU A 282 2.49 -12.39 -25.77
CA LEU A 282 2.21 -11.29 -26.70
C LEU A 282 1.94 -10.00 -25.93
N ARG A 283 2.17 -8.84 -26.56
CA ARG A 283 2.06 -7.53 -25.94
C ARG A 283 1.12 -6.62 -26.71
N HIS A 284 0.18 -5.96 -26.03
CA HIS A 284 -0.83 -5.10 -26.63
C HIS A 284 -0.23 -4.03 -27.56
N ASP A 285 0.82 -3.37 -27.15
CA ASP A 285 1.48 -2.32 -27.94
C ASP A 285 2.08 -2.86 -29.27
N GLN A 286 2.43 -4.14 -29.32
CA GLN A 286 2.87 -4.81 -30.53
C GLN A 286 1.71 -5.27 -31.43
N LEU A 287 0.54 -5.50 -30.85
CA LEU A 287 -0.62 -6.05 -31.54
C LEU A 287 -1.53 -4.95 -32.13
N ASP A 288 -1.70 -3.83 -31.45
CA ASP A 288 -2.70 -2.81 -31.74
C ASP A 288 -2.65 -2.26 -33.17
N HIS A 289 -1.48 -2.26 -33.79
CA HIS A 289 -1.28 -1.79 -35.16
C HIS A 289 -1.43 -2.87 -36.22
N ILE A 290 -1.43 -4.15 -35.83
CA ILE A 290 -1.40 -5.31 -36.73
C ILE A 290 -2.74 -6.03 -36.70
N VAL A 291 -3.24 -6.34 -35.49
CA VAL A 291 -4.43 -7.16 -35.27
C VAL A 291 -5.69 -6.32 -35.45
N THR A 292 -6.06 -6.10 -36.70
CA THR A 292 -7.33 -5.46 -37.06
C THR A 292 -8.38 -6.52 -37.41
N GLU A 293 -9.64 -6.14 -37.43
CA GLU A 293 -10.71 -7.04 -37.87
C GLU A 293 -10.45 -7.57 -39.30
N ALA A 294 -10.00 -6.71 -40.19
CA ALA A 294 -9.62 -7.12 -41.56
C ALA A 294 -8.50 -8.16 -41.57
N TRP A 295 -7.47 -7.97 -40.74
CA TRP A 295 -6.36 -8.90 -40.64
C TRP A 295 -6.80 -10.27 -40.05
N LEU A 296 -7.75 -10.29 -39.14
CA LEU A 296 -8.31 -11.51 -38.57
C LEU A 296 -9.23 -12.25 -39.55
N GLN A 297 -9.94 -11.52 -40.43
CA GLN A 297 -10.92 -12.10 -41.36
C GLN A 297 -10.32 -12.51 -42.72
N ASP A 298 -9.27 -11.83 -43.18
CA ASP A 298 -8.64 -12.13 -44.49
C ASP A 298 -7.23 -12.73 -44.30
N PRO A 299 -7.07 -14.06 -44.40
CA PRO A 299 -5.76 -14.72 -44.26
C PRO A 299 -4.71 -14.25 -45.28
N ALA A 300 -5.13 -13.68 -46.39
CA ALA A 300 -4.20 -13.17 -47.41
C ALA A 300 -3.64 -11.79 -47.07
N LEU A 301 -4.29 -11.05 -46.15
CA LEU A 301 -3.79 -9.76 -45.75
C LEU A 301 -2.53 -9.87 -44.91
N GLN A 302 -1.44 -9.31 -45.43
CA GLN A 302 -0.14 -9.28 -44.73
C GLN A 302 0.13 -7.86 -44.26
N VAL A 303 0.71 -7.75 -43.09
CA VAL A 303 1.22 -6.51 -42.53
C VAL A 303 2.73 -6.63 -42.38
N GLU A 304 3.47 -5.65 -42.89
CA GLU A 304 4.91 -5.64 -42.79
C GLU A 304 5.38 -5.70 -41.33
N ASN A 305 6.49 -6.37 -41.10
CA ASN A 305 7.10 -6.52 -39.76
C ASN A 305 6.22 -7.22 -38.71
N THR A 306 5.23 -8.03 -39.13
CA THR A 306 4.46 -8.86 -38.19
C THR A 306 5.37 -9.85 -37.46
N PRO A 307 5.41 -9.86 -36.12
CA PRO A 307 6.21 -10.82 -35.36
C PRO A 307 5.80 -12.27 -35.66
N GLN A 308 6.78 -13.19 -35.75
CA GLN A 308 6.52 -14.60 -35.99
C GLN A 308 5.59 -15.21 -34.94
N ALA A 309 5.77 -14.86 -33.67
CA ALA A 309 4.87 -15.28 -32.57
C ALA A 309 3.40 -14.95 -32.81
N LEU A 310 3.11 -13.81 -33.47
CA LEU A 310 1.76 -13.42 -33.81
C LEU A 310 1.21 -14.20 -35.01
N LEU A 311 2.09 -14.50 -36.01
CA LEU A 311 1.72 -15.36 -37.14
C LEU A 311 1.39 -16.77 -36.67
N ASP A 312 2.15 -17.32 -35.71
CA ASP A 312 1.95 -18.65 -35.16
C ASP A 312 0.56 -18.85 -34.52
N VAL A 313 -0.04 -17.79 -33.99
CA VAL A 313 -1.35 -17.83 -33.31
C VAL A 313 -2.48 -17.16 -34.10
N ARG A 314 -2.23 -16.70 -35.33
CA ARG A 314 -3.21 -15.92 -36.12
C ARG A 314 -4.55 -16.63 -36.29
N GLU A 315 -4.54 -17.90 -36.69
CA GLU A 315 -5.75 -18.68 -36.90
C GLU A 315 -6.53 -18.85 -35.58
N GLN A 316 -5.79 -19.05 -34.49
CA GLN A 316 -6.38 -19.13 -33.15
C GLN A 316 -7.04 -17.81 -32.75
N LEU A 317 -6.37 -16.67 -32.98
CA LEU A 317 -6.94 -15.34 -32.70
C LEU A 317 -8.19 -15.07 -33.56
N SER A 318 -8.18 -15.48 -34.83
CA SER A 318 -9.34 -15.35 -35.71
C SER A 318 -10.54 -16.16 -35.20
N PHE A 319 -10.30 -17.38 -34.74
CA PHE A 319 -11.34 -18.21 -34.12
C PHE A 319 -11.87 -17.57 -32.84
N LEU A 320 -10.98 -17.13 -31.93
CA LEU A 320 -11.34 -16.48 -30.67
C LEU A 320 -12.14 -15.19 -30.89
N TYR A 321 -11.78 -14.40 -31.90
CA TYR A 321 -12.53 -13.20 -32.24
C TYR A 321 -13.96 -13.53 -32.64
N ARG A 322 -14.18 -14.52 -33.53
CA ARG A 322 -15.53 -14.96 -33.93
C ARG A 322 -16.32 -15.47 -32.73
N LEU A 323 -15.72 -16.30 -31.90
CA LEU A 323 -16.34 -16.80 -30.67
C LEU A 323 -16.72 -15.68 -29.72
N ALA A 324 -15.83 -14.72 -29.50
CA ALA A 324 -16.09 -13.56 -28.63
C ALA A 324 -17.28 -12.72 -29.15
N GLN A 325 -17.37 -12.48 -30.46
CA GLN A 325 -18.51 -11.78 -31.06
C GLN A 325 -19.82 -12.55 -30.87
N GLN A 326 -19.82 -13.86 -31.05
CA GLN A 326 -21.00 -14.71 -30.81
C GLN A 326 -21.44 -14.65 -29.34
N LEU A 327 -20.50 -14.81 -28.39
CA LEU A 327 -20.82 -14.75 -26.97
C LEU A 327 -21.29 -13.34 -26.54
N LYS A 328 -20.75 -12.30 -27.15
CA LYS A 328 -21.19 -10.92 -26.93
C LYS A 328 -22.64 -10.75 -27.39
N ALA A 329 -22.96 -11.19 -28.60
CA ALA A 329 -24.33 -11.12 -29.13
C ALA A 329 -25.35 -11.84 -28.23
N GLN A 330 -24.99 -13.03 -27.73
CA GLN A 330 -25.81 -13.77 -26.78
C GLN A 330 -26.03 -13.02 -25.46
N ARG A 331 -24.98 -12.42 -24.91
CA ARG A 331 -25.08 -11.59 -23.68
C ARG A 331 -25.99 -10.37 -23.89
N GLU A 332 -25.91 -9.72 -25.03
CA GLU A 332 -26.72 -8.55 -25.33
C GLU A 332 -28.22 -8.92 -25.39
N VAL A 333 -28.56 -10.08 -25.95
CA VAL A 333 -29.93 -10.61 -25.95
C VAL A 333 -30.41 -10.81 -24.50
N VAL A 334 -29.61 -11.47 -23.65
CA VAL A 334 -29.98 -11.73 -22.25
C VAL A 334 -30.12 -10.42 -21.47
N ARG A 335 -29.25 -9.44 -21.72
CA ARG A 335 -29.30 -8.12 -21.07
C ARG A 335 -30.42 -7.22 -21.58
N GLY A 336 -30.96 -7.49 -22.76
CA GLY A 336 -31.95 -6.66 -23.44
C GLY A 336 -31.43 -5.30 -23.91
N LYS A 337 -30.11 -5.11 -23.98
CA LYS A 337 -29.47 -3.87 -24.45
C LYS A 337 -28.05 -4.13 -24.98
N PRO A 338 -27.60 -3.33 -25.95
CA PRO A 338 -26.24 -3.42 -26.47
C PRO A 338 -25.17 -3.21 -25.35
N GLU A 339 -24.05 -3.86 -25.50
CA GLU A 339 -22.88 -3.65 -24.67
C GLU A 339 -22.08 -2.49 -25.26
N THR A 340 -22.24 -1.31 -24.67
CA THR A 340 -21.52 -0.10 -25.09
C THR A 340 -20.44 0.25 -24.09
N PHE A 341 -19.18 0.20 -24.51
CA PHE A 341 -18.04 0.72 -23.76
C PHE A 341 -17.79 2.17 -24.19
N ASN A 342 -18.55 3.11 -23.59
CA ASN A 342 -18.41 4.55 -23.88
C ASN A 342 -17.55 5.29 -22.86
N ARG A 343 -16.89 4.60 -21.95
CA ARG A 343 -15.95 5.23 -21.00
C ARG A 343 -14.57 5.18 -21.60
N PRO A 344 -13.90 6.32 -21.77
CA PRO A 344 -12.49 6.32 -22.14
C PRO A 344 -11.70 5.61 -21.05
N ASP A 345 -10.82 4.72 -21.45
CA ASP A 345 -9.82 4.13 -20.58
C ASP A 345 -8.55 4.96 -20.71
N TYR A 346 -8.00 5.41 -19.58
CA TYR A 346 -6.82 6.24 -19.56
C TYR A 346 -5.64 5.45 -19.03
N ASN A 347 -4.62 5.36 -19.84
CA ASN A 347 -3.34 4.80 -19.44
C ASN A 347 -2.42 5.91 -18.91
N PHE A 348 -1.84 5.67 -17.75
CA PHE A 348 -0.87 6.55 -17.14
C PHE A 348 0.51 5.92 -17.21
N ARG A 349 1.45 6.58 -17.88
CA ARG A 349 2.85 6.14 -17.94
C ARG A 349 3.74 7.19 -17.32
N LEU A 350 4.75 6.74 -16.56
CA LEU A 350 5.77 7.63 -16.02
C LEU A 350 7.02 7.52 -16.89
N SER A 351 7.60 8.67 -17.26
CA SER A 351 8.95 8.72 -17.79
C SER A 351 9.87 9.40 -16.78
N PRO A 352 11.08 8.86 -16.55
CA PRO A 352 12.04 9.46 -15.65
C PRO A 352 12.42 10.86 -16.12
N ALA A 353 12.55 11.82 -15.20
CA ALA A 353 13.08 13.14 -15.49
C ALA A 353 14.58 13.09 -15.84
N SER A 354 15.28 12.02 -15.45
CA SER A 354 16.66 11.70 -15.84
C SER A 354 16.78 10.21 -16.13
N ALA A 355 17.60 9.83 -17.11
CA ALA A 355 17.85 8.44 -17.45
C ALA A 355 18.43 7.68 -16.24
N SER A 356 17.63 6.79 -15.64
CA SER A 356 18.07 5.82 -14.67
C SER A 356 17.86 4.43 -15.25
N ASP A 357 18.88 3.58 -15.14
CA ASP A 357 18.91 2.22 -15.74
C ASP A 357 18.03 1.18 -15.03
N ALA A 358 17.23 1.56 -14.04
CA ALA A 358 16.33 0.64 -13.34
C ALA A 358 15.02 0.46 -14.11
N PRO A 359 14.50 -0.79 -14.22
CA PRO A 359 13.17 -1.04 -14.76
C PRO A 359 12.13 -0.17 -14.04
N ALA A 360 11.25 0.46 -14.81
CA ALA A 360 10.29 1.46 -14.31
C ALA A 360 9.33 0.92 -13.24
N ASP A 361 9.11 -0.41 -13.20
CA ASP A 361 8.19 -1.09 -12.29
C ASP A 361 8.81 -1.49 -10.93
N LYS A 362 10.12 -1.31 -10.76
CA LYS A 362 10.85 -1.70 -9.55
C LYS A 362 11.34 -0.55 -8.68
N ARG A 363 11.18 0.66 -9.16
CA ARG A 363 11.57 1.86 -8.44
C ARG A 363 10.33 2.60 -7.96
N GLU A 364 10.24 2.81 -6.66
CA GLU A 364 9.23 3.70 -6.09
C GLU A 364 9.39 5.11 -6.69
N PRO A 365 8.33 5.69 -7.28
CA PRO A 365 8.37 7.05 -7.82
C PRO A 365 8.74 8.07 -6.75
N ASP A 366 9.52 9.07 -7.10
CA ASP A 366 9.93 10.16 -6.20
C ASP A 366 9.14 11.47 -6.42
N GLY A 367 8.28 11.49 -7.43
CA GLY A 367 7.47 12.65 -7.80
C GLY A 367 8.14 13.60 -8.77
N SER A 368 9.34 13.28 -9.27
CA SER A 368 10.03 14.04 -10.32
C SER A 368 9.67 13.58 -11.73
N GLU A 369 9.00 12.43 -11.85
CA GLU A 369 8.64 11.81 -13.11
C GLU A 369 7.62 12.65 -13.89
N LEU A 370 7.70 12.58 -15.22
CA LEU A 370 6.68 13.13 -16.11
C LEU A 370 5.57 12.10 -16.29
N VAL A 371 4.33 12.54 -16.13
CA VAL A 371 3.15 11.71 -16.33
C VAL A 371 2.63 11.87 -17.74
N HIS A 372 2.59 10.78 -18.51
CA HIS A 372 1.95 10.71 -19.81
C HIS A 372 0.58 10.06 -19.69
N ILE A 373 -0.42 10.68 -20.27
CA ILE A 373 -1.80 10.16 -20.30
C ILE A 373 -2.14 9.84 -21.76
N SER A 374 -2.56 8.63 -22.02
CA SER A 374 -2.98 8.16 -23.34
C SER A 374 -4.33 7.41 -23.29
#